data_72c99ea94b55ae07068a91f4d0b37c41
#
_entry.id   72c99ea94b55ae07068a91f4d0b37c41
#
_cell.length_a   1.000
_cell.length_b   1.000
_cell.length_c   1.000
_cell.angle_alpha   90.00
_cell.angle_beta   90.00
_cell.angle_gamma   90.00
#
_symmetry.space_group_name_H-M   'P 1'
#
loop_
_entity.id
_entity.type
_entity.pdbx_description
1 polymer ?
#
loop_
_entity_poly.entity_id
_entity_poly.type
_entity_poly.pdbx_seq_one_letter_code
_entity_poly.pdbx_strand_id
1 'polypeptide(L)'
;MAFHLELLVAAIILAVTLAGGLFPIFLNATRTAQQILVCGEAFSGGVFLGAGFIHLLGDSQALFQQLGCGRYPLSFAICAASIFLLQVIEEGVTHCFQHRGHGRVGWIAYLLIILLSIHSVLEGAALGVETTLVGFVLIFVAIISHKGAESFSLGVNMRKSRLAQIVMTRLMLLFSLMTPIGILLGSVLMHFVQGYKGQCIQAVFDAVAAGTFIYIAAFHAATHDCCDETISVSIFYRWFYFLCGLLLMAIVAIWC
;
A
#
# COMPACT_ATOMS: atom_id res chain seq x y z
N MET A 1 -2.76 -26.03 -0.38
CA MET A 1 -3.03 -25.73 1.05
C MET A 1 -4.50 -26.03 1.36
N ALA A 2 -4.90 -26.18 2.63
CA ALA A 2 -6.31 -26.41 2.91
C ALA A 2 -7.12 -25.15 2.56
N PHE A 3 -8.06 -25.25 1.63
CA PHE A 3 -8.94 -24.16 1.17
C PHE A 3 -9.60 -23.36 2.31
N HIS A 4 -9.88 -24.02 3.43
CA HIS A 4 -10.40 -23.35 4.63
C HIS A 4 -9.42 -22.35 5.26
N LEU A 5 -8.10 -22.60 5.19
CA LEU A 5 -7.08 -21.69 5.71
C LEU A 5 -6.99 -20.44 4.85
N GLU A 6 -7.01 -20.59 3.52
CA GLU A 6 -7.01 -19.47 2.58
C GLU A 6 -8.25 -18.57 2.76
N LEU A 7 -9.44 -19.17 2.94
CA LEU A 7 -10.67 -18.43 3.24
C LEU A 7 -10.61 -17.69 4.57
N LEU A 8 -10.07 -18.31 5.62
CA LEU A 8 -9.90 -17.67 6.92
C LEU A 8 -8.98 -16.47 6.83
N VAL A 9 -7.84 -16.63 6.18
CA VAL A 9 -6.84 -15.56 6.00
C VAL A 9 -7.43 -14.44 5.13
N ALA A 10 -8.10 -14.75 4.04
CA ALA A 10 -8.79 -13.77 3.21
C ALA A 10 -9.83 -12.97 4.00
N ALA A 11 -10.60 -13.63 4.89
CA ALA A 11 -11.56 -12.97 5.76
C ALA A 11 -10.89 -12.05 6.80
N ILE A 12 -9.77 -12.45 7.37
CA ILE A 12 -8.99 -11.63 8.31
C ILE A 12 -8.45 -10.38 7.58
N ILE A 13 -7.83 -10.55 6.41
CA ILE A 13 -7.31 -9.44 5.61
C ILE A 13 -8.44 -8.48 5.23
N LEU A 14 -9.58 -9.01 4.77
CA LEU A 14 -10.77 -8.22 4.46
C LEU A 14 -11.21 -7.38 5.66
N ALA A 15 -11.33 -8.00 6.84
CA ALA A 15 -11.76 -7.33 8.07
C ALA A 15 -10.79 -6.22 8.49
N VAL A 16 -9.48 -6.47 8.45
CA VAL A 16 -8.45 -5.47 8.79
C VAL A 16 -8.46 -4.31 7.80
N THR A 17 -8.57 -4.60 6.49
CA THR A 17 -8.64 -3.58 5.44
C THR A 17 -9.89 -2.71 5.59
N LEU A 18 -11.05 -3.31 5.85
CA LEU A 18 -12.29 -2.57 6.10
C LEU A 18 -12.19 -1.72 7.38
N ALA A 19 -11.72 -2.30 8.47
CA ALA A 19 -11.59 -1.57 9.73
C ALA A 19 -10.63 -0.39 9.60
N GLY A 20 -9.44 -0.61 9.00
CA GLY A 20 -8.45 0.45 8.77
C GLY A 20 -8.98 1.58 7.90
N GLY A 21 -9.63 1.24 6.79
CA GLY A 21 -10.08 2.24 5.81
C GLY A 21 -11.38 2.95 6.17
N LEU A 22 -12.34 2.26 6.79
CA LEU A 22 -13.60 2.87 7.21
C LEU A 22 -13.42 3.73 8.46
N PHE A 23 -12.49 3.39 9.34
CA PHE A 23 -12.23 4.16 10.55
C PHE A 23 -12.04 5.67 10.28
N PRO A 24 -11.10 6.11 9.41
CA PRO A 24 -10.94 7.53 9.11
C PRO A 24 -12.16 8.14 8.41
N ILE A 25 -12.92 7.37 7.62
CA ILE A 25 -14.09 7.86 6.88
C ILE A 25 -15.24 8.22 7.84
N PHE A 26 -15.45 7.41 8.88
CA PHE A 26 -16.55 7.59 9.84
C PHE A 26 -16.15 8.36 11.10
N LEU A 27 -14.89 8.73 11.25
CA LEU A 27 -14.42 9.47 12.42
C LEU A 27 -15.00 10.88 12.46
N ASN A 28 -15.63 11.26 13.59
CA ASN A 28 -16.20 12.58 13.77
C ASN A 28 -15.14 13.68 13.70
N ALA A 29 -15.53 14.90 13.27
CA ALA A 29 -14.62 16.04 13.11
C ALA A 29 -14.32 16.72 14.47
N THR A 30 -13.79 15.97 15.45
CA THR A 30 -13.33 16.51 16.73
C THR A 30 -11.83 16.79 16.69
N ARG A 31 -11.33 17.64 17.60
CA ARG A 31 -9.90 17.93 17.72
C ARG A 31 -9.05 16.66 17.93
N THR A 32 -9.52 15.78 18.82
CA THR A 32 -8.86 14.50 19.09
C THR A 32 -8.85 13.61 17.86
N ALA A 33 -9.95 13.54 17.11
CA ALA A 33 -10.03 12.78 15.87
C ALA A 33 -9.03 13.26 14.81
N GLN A 34 -8.88 14.56 14.67
CA GLN A 34 -7.90 15.13 13.73
C GLN A 34 -6.47 14.83 14.16
N GLN A 35 -6.17 14.84 15.45
CA GLN A 35 -4.86 14.42 15.96
C GLN A 35 -4.58 12.93 15.64
N ILE A 36 -5.58 12.06 15.83
CA ILE A 36 -5.48 10.64 15.48
C ILE A 36 -5.21 10.47 13.97
N LEU A 37 -5.90 11.22 13.11
CA LEU A 37 -5.68 11.16 11.66
C LEU A 37 -4.26 11.59 11.29
N VAL A 38 -3.73 12.67 11.86
CA VAL A 38 -2.38 13.16 11.59
C VAL A 38 -1.31 12.16 12.06
N CYS A 39 -1.47 11.63 13.27
CA CYS A 39 -0.53 10.64 13.82
C CYS A 39 -0.58 9.31 13.05
N GLY A 40 -1.79 8.86 12.72
CA GLY A 40 -2.01 7.63 11.94
C GLY A 40 -1.48 7.75 10.51
N GLU A 41 -1.61 8.92 9.89
CA GLU A 41 -1.03 9.20 8.57
C GLU A 41 0.50 9.19 8.62
N ALA A 42 1.10 9.81 9.64
CA ALA A 42 2.54 9.76 9.86
C ALA A 42 3.03 8.32 10.06
N PHE A 43 2.33 7.53 10.88
CA PHE A 43 2.61 6.11 11.08
C PHE A 43 2.52 5.33 9.76
N SER A 44 1.46 5.52 8.98
CA SER A 44 1.29 4.88 7.67
C SER A 44 2.41 5.26 6.69
N GLY A 45 2.85 6.52 6.70
CA GLY A 45 4.01 6.96 5.90
C GLY A 45 5.29 6.20 6.25
N GLY A 46 5.55 5.97 7.55
CA GLY A 46 6.65 5.13 8.01
C GLY A 46 6.53 3.67 7.58
N VAL A 47 5.32 3.10 7.67
CA VAL A 47 5.02 1.74 7.19
C VAL A 47 5.27 1.63 5.69
N PHE A 48 4.78 2.58 4.88
CA PHE A 48 5.03 2.58 3.43
C PHE A 48 6.51 2.70 3.09
N LEU A 49 7.26 3.54 3.80
CA LEU A 49 8.69 3.66 3.57
C LEU A 49 9.42 2.35 3.88
N GLY A 50 9.10 1.72 5.02
CA GLY A 50 9.68 0.45 5.42
C GLY A 50 9.29 -0.69 4.50
N ALA A 51 8.00 -0.82 4.16
CA ALA A 51 7.52 -1.83 3.23
C ALA A 51 8.15 -1.66 1.84
N GLY A 52 8.23 -0.44 1.33
CA GLY A 52 8.83 -0.16 0.03
C GLY A 52 10.31 -0.51 -0.03
N PHE A 53 11.11 0.00 0.89
CA PHE A 53 12.56 -0.19 0.84
C PHE A 53 13.03 -1.55 1.37
N ILE A 54 12.48 -2.01 2.48
CA ILE A 54 13.05 -3.15 3.21
C ILE A 54 12.44 -4.45 2.72
N HIS A 55 11.13 -4.49 2.51
CA HIS A 55 10.41 -5.70 2.09
C HIS A 55 10.36 -5.79 0.55
N LEU A 56 9.55 -4.98 -0.12
CA LEU A 56 9.27 -5.13 -1.55
C LEU A 56 10.50 -4.97 -2.45
N LEU A 57 11.32 -3.94 -2.22
CA LEU A 57 12.52 -3.73 -3.03
C LEU A 57 13.59 -4.78 -2.74
N GLY A 58 13.69 -5.22 -1.48
CA GLY A 58 14.56 -6.31 -1.05
C GLY A 58 14.20 -7.63 -1.75
N ASP A 59 12.93 -8.00 -1.72
CA ASP A 59 12.41 -9.23 -2.32
C ASP A 59 12.58 -9.23 -3.84
N SER A 60 12.23 -8.12 -4.49
CA SER A 60 12.46 -7.94 -5.93
C SER A 60 13.94 -8.13 -6.29
N GLN A 61 14.85 -7.55 -5.51
CA GLN A 61 16.29 -7.67 -5.77
C GLN A 61 16.77 -9.12 -5.58
N ALA A 62 16.30 -9.81 -4.55
CA ALA A 62 16.62 -11.20 -4.30
C ALA A 62 16.14 -12.11 -5.45
N LEU A 63 14.90 -11.90 -5.93
CA LEU A 63 14.34 -12.62 -7.07
C LEU A 63 15.14 -12.39 -8.36
N PHE A 64 15.49 -11.14 -8.69
CA PHE A 64 16.31 -10.86 -9.87
C PHE A 64 17.72 -11.48 -9.78
N GLN A 65 18.31 -11.56 -8.60
CA GLN A 65 19.56 -12.28 -8.39
C GLN A 65 19.43 -13.78 -8.66
N GLN A 66 18.38 -14.43 -8.11
CA GLN A 66 18.08 -15.85 -8.35
C GLN A 66 17.84 -16.16 -9.84
N LEU A 67 17.23 -15.22 -10.57
CA LEU A 67 16.97 -15.32 -12.00
C LEU A 67 18.22 -15.07 -12.89
N GLY A 68 19.38 -14.81 -12.27
CA GLY A 68 20.63 -14.55 -13.00
C GLY A 68 20.75 -13.13 -13.57
N CYS A 69 19.83 -12.22 -13.25
CA CYS A 69 19.84 -10.82 -13.68
C CYS A 69 20.63 -9.90 -12.74
N GLY A 70 21.41 -10.45 -11.80
CA GLY A 70 22.07 -9.69 -10.73
C GLY A 70 23.23 -8.75 -11.14
N ARG A 71 23.65 -8.73 -12.41
CA ARG A 71 24.72 -7.82 -12.89
C ARG A 71 24.29 -6.36 -12.95
N TYR A 72 23.02 -6.09 -13.19
CA TYR A 72 22.44 -4.76 -13.21
C TYR A 72 21.38 -4.66 -12.12
N PRO A 73 21.30 -3.55 -11.37
CA PRO A 73 20.32 -3.38 -10.28
C PRO A 73 18.92 -3.09 -10.83
N LEU A 74 18.33 -4.09 -11.51
CA LEU A 74 17.04 -3.97 -12.22
C LEU A 74 15.90 -3.53 -11.29
N SER A 75 15.81 -4.09 -10.09
CA SER A 75 14.78 -3.73 -9.11
C SER A 75 14.82 -2.24 -8.75
N PHE A 76 16.02 -1.70 -8.53
CA PHE A 76 16.19 -0.26 -8.22
C PHE A 76 15.85 0.62 -9.43
N ALA A 77 16.23 0.20 -10.64
CA ALA A 77 15.91 0.93 -11.85
C ALA A 77 14.40 0.97 -12.12
N ILE A 78 13.70 -0.16 -11.95
CA ILE A 78 12.24 -0.25 -12.11
C ILE A 78 11.55 0.58 -11.02
N CYS A 79 12.00 0.48 -9.77
CA CYS A 79 11.49 1.28 -8.66
C CYS A 79 11.63 2.78 -8.95
N ALA A 80 12.81 3.25 -9.36
CA ALA A 80 13.04 4.65 -9.73
C ALA A 80 12.17 5.09 -10.91
N ALA A 81 12.03 4.23 -11.94
CA ALA A 81 11.17 4.51 -13.08
C ALA A 81 9.69 4.62 -12.67
N SER A 82 9.20 3.79 -11.73
CA SER A 82 7.83 3.86 -11.24
C SER A 82 7.58 5.14 -10.42
N ILE A 83 8.52 5.56 -9.57
CA ILE A 83 8.45 6.85 -8.85
C ILE A 83 8.36 8.01 -9.86
N PHE A 84 9.26 8.02 -10.86
CA PHE A 84 9.26 9.06 -11.89
C PHE A 84 7.95 9.08 -12.69
N LEU A 85 7.45 7.92 -13.11
CA LEU A 85 6.20 7.80 -13.84
C LEU A 85 5.01 8.33 -13.03
N LEU A 86 4.94 8.01 -11.73
CA LEU A 86 3.89 8.51 -10.83
C LEU A 86 3.95 10.02 -10.70
N GLN A 87 5.15 10.60 -10.57
CA GLN A 87 5.32 12.05 -10.51
C GLN A 87 4.86 12.72 -11.80
N VAL A 88 5.23 12.17 -12.97
CA VAL A 88 4.79 12.70 -14.27
C VAL A 88 3.28 12.61 -14.43
N ILE A 89 2.67 11.48 -14.02
CA ILE A 89 1.21 11.31 -14.03
C ILE A 89 0.55 12.35 -13.11
N GLU A 90 1.06 12.52 -11.90
CA GLU A 90 0.53 13.50 -10.94
C GLU A 90 0.59 14.93 -11.50
N GLU A 91 1.74 15.35 -12.01
CA GLU A 91 1.90 16.68 -12.59
C GLU A 91 1.03 16.86 -13.82
N GLY A 92 1.02 15.89 -14.75
CA GLY A 92 0.23 15.93 -15.97
C GLY A 92 -1.27 16.02 -15.69
N VAL A 93 -1.77 15.19 -14.78
CA VAL A 93 -3.19 15.23 -14.38
C VAL A 93 -3.52 16.53 -13.66
N THR A 94 -2.65 16.99 -12.75
CA THR A 94 -2.84 18.28 -12.06
C THR A 94 -2.93 19.44 -13.07
N HIS A 95 -2.03 19.48 -14.05
CA HIS A 95 -2.04 20.50 -15.09
C HIS A 95 -3.34 20.48 -15.92
N CYS A 96 -3.79 19.28 -16.34
CA CYS A 96 -5.02 19.13 -17.11
C CYS A 96 -6.28 19.52 -16.34
N PHE A 97 -6.33 19.25 -15.03
CA PHE A 97 -7.51 19.53 -14.21
C PHE A 97 -7.55 20.95 -13.64
N GLN A 98 -6.40 21.62 -13.45
CA GLN A 98 -6.36 23.05 -13.09
C GLN A 98 -7.08 23.92 -14.13
N HIS A 99 -6.98 23.57 -15.41
CA HIS A 99 -7.69 24.27 -16.49
C HIS A 99 -9.21 24.02 -16.49
N ARG A 100 -9.72 23.02 -15.77
CA ARG A 100 -11.15 22.65 -15.74
C ARG A 100 -11.88 23.01 -14.44
N GLY A 101 -11.23 23.74 -13.51
CA GLY A 101 -11.86 24.18 -12.26
C GLY A 101 -12.17 23.07 -11.25
N HIS A 102 -11.68 21.85 -11.47
CA HIS A 102 -11.81 20.73 -10.52
C HIS A 102 -10.60 20.71 -9.59
N GLY A 103 -10.86 20.74 -8.27
CA GLY A 103 -9.81 20.85 -7.26
C GLY A 103 -8.78 19.71 -7.32
N ARG A 104 -7.51 20.07 -7.11
CA ARG A 104 -6.31 19.22 -7.14
C ARG A 104 -6.43 17.92 -6.31
N VAL A 105 -7.27 17.92 -5.29
CA VAL A 105 -7.28 16.86 -4.25
C VAL A 105 -8.09 15.62 -4.64
N GLY A 106 -9.08 15.75 -5.52
CA GLY A 106 -10.03 14.66 -5.78
C GLY A 106 -9.44 13.47 -6.58
N TRP A 107 -8.60 13.72 -7.56
CA TRP A 107 -8.09 12.69 -8.45
C TRP A 107 -6.96 11.85 -7.82
N ILE A 108 -6.20 12.41 -6.85
CA ILE A 108 -5.14 11.67 -6.14
C ILE A 108 -5.73 10.45 -5.43
N ALA A 109 -6.90 10.59 -4.79
CA ALA A 109 -7.55 9.44 -4.15
C ALA A 109 -7.89 8.33 -5.15
N TYR A 110 -8.35 8.66 -6.36
CA TYR A 110 -8.63 7.66 -7.41
C TYR A 110 -7.35 6.99 -7.92
N LEU A 111 -6.28 7.77 -8.11
CA LEU A 111 -4.97 7.20 -8.49
C LEU A 111 -4.45 6.23 -7.44
N LEU A 112 -4.49 6.62 -6.17
CA LEU A 112 -4.08 5.78 -5.05
C LEU A 112 -4.91 4.49 -4.98
N ILE A 113 -6.25 4.57 -5.14
CA ILE A 113 -7.12 3.39 -5.17
C ILE A 113 -6.68 2.43 -6.27
N ILE A 114 -6.44 2.90 -7.48
CA ILE A 114 -6.06 2.05 -8.61
C ILE A 114 -4.72 1.39 -8.33
N LEU A 115 -3.70 2.15 -7.94
CA LEU A 115 -2.36 1.64 -7.68
C LEU A 115 -2.33 0.63 -6.54
N LEU A 116 -2.97 0.98 -5.41
CA LEU A 116 -3.04 0.11 -4.25
C LEU A 116 -3.92 -1.11 -4.51
N SER A 117 -4.95 -1.01 -5.35
CA SER A 117 -5.78 -2.17 -5.75
C SER A 117 -4.98 -3.16 -6.59
N ILE A 118 -4.19 -2.68 -7.56
CA ILE A 118 -3.30 -3.54 -8.35
C ILE A 118 -2.30 -4.24 -7.43
N HIS A 119 -1.62 -3.47 -6.55
CA HIS A 119 -0.71 -4.03 -5.56
C HIS A 119 -1.40 -5.10 -4.70
N SER A 120 -2.59 -4.80 -4.16
CA SER A 120 -3.35 -5.71 -3.30
C SER A 120 -3.75 -7.03 -4.00
N VAL A 121 -4.09 -6.98 -5.30
CA VAL A 121 -4.37 -8.20 -6.08
C VAL A 121 -3.10 -9.04 -6.25
N LEU A 122 -1.97 -8.41 -6.54
CA LEU A 122 -0.70 -9.11 -6.74
C LEU A 122 -0.17 -9.73 -5.45
N GLU A 123 -0.24 -8.99 -4.36
CA GLU A 123 0.09 -9.45 -3.01
C GLU A 123 -0.77 -10.65 -2.60
N GLY A 124 -2.09 -10.55 -2.82
CA GLY A 124 -3.01 -11.67 -2.62
C GLY A 124 -2.68 -12.87 -3.50
N ALA A 125 -2.33 -12.63 -4.78
CA ALA A 125 -1.95 -13.70 -5.70
C ALA A 125 -0.65 -14.40 -5.26
N ALA A 126 0.34 -13.66 -4.77
CA ALA A 126 1.56 -14.24 -4.19
C ALA A 126 1.24 -15.18 -3.01
N LEU A 127 0.33 -14.76 -2.12
CA LEU A 127 -0.14 -15.60 -1.02
C LEU A 127 -0.89 -16.85 -1.51
N GLY A 128 -1.74 -16.71 -2.54
CA GLY A 128 -2.54 -17.80 -3.12
C GLY A 128 -1.70 -18.84 -3.87
N VAL A 129 -0.54 -18.47 -4.39
CA VAL A 129 0.40 -19.38 -5.08
C VAL A 129 1.27 -20.18 -4.10
N GLU A 130 1.46 -19.69 -2.87
CA GLU A 130 2.36 -20.31 -1.89
C GLU A 130 1.86 -21.68 -1.45
N THR A 131 2.72 -22.68 -1.51
CA THR A 131 2.40 -24.09 -1.24
C THR A 131 2.83 -24.58 0.14
N THR A 132 3.82 -23.90 0.72
CA THR A 132 4.35 -24.28 2.04
C THR A 132 3.61 -23.55 3.15
N LEU A 133 3.33 -24.21 4.26
CA LEU A 133 2.66 -23.57 5.39
C LEU A 133 3.51 -22.44 5.99
N VAL A 134 4.83 -22.62 6.04
CA VAL A 134 5.74 -21.62 6.59
C VAL A 134 5.76 -20.37 5.71
N GLY A 135 5.95 -20.51 4.39
CA GLY A 135 5.91 -19.41 3.44
C GLY A 135 4.57 -18.68 3.47
N PHE A 136 3.45 -19.42 3.51
CA PHE A 136 2.12 -18.85 3.61
C PHE A 136 1.94 -17.98 4.86
N VAL A 137 2.39 -18.46 6.03
CA VAL A 137 2.29 -17.71 7.29
C VAL A 137 3.19 -16.47 7.24
N LEU A 138 4.41 -16.57 6.70
CA LEU A 138 5.32 -15.44 6.58
C LEU A 138 4.74 -14.35 5.66
N ILE A 139 4.26 -14.71 4.47
CA ILE A 139 3.62 -13.76 3.55
C ILE A 139 2.37 -13.16 4.20
N PHE A 140 1.54 -13.95 4.88
CA PHE A 140 0.37 -13.44 5.60
C PHE A 140 0.76 -12.42 6.68
N VAL A 141 1.80 -12.69 7.47
CA VAL A 141 2.29 -11.74 8.49
C VAL A 141 2.81 -10.46 7.86
N ALA A 142 3.54 -10.56 6.75
CA ALA A 142 3.99 -9.40 6.00
C ALA A 142 2.79 -8.55 5.53
N ILE A 143 1.81 -9.18 4.88
CA ILE A 143 0.59 -8.50 4.40
C ILE A 143 -0.14 -7.80 5.53
N ILE A 144 -0.48 -8.51 6.60
CA ILE A 144 -1.30 -7.97 7.67
C ILE A 144 -0.62 -6.80 8.41
N SER A 145 0.72 -6.80 8.45
CA SER A 145 1.50 -5.78 9.15
C SER A 145 1.40 -4.39 8.50
N HIS A 146 1.21 -4.32 7.18
CA HIS A 146 1.06 -3.03 6.48
C HIS A 146 -0.34 -2.77 5.94
N LYS A 147 -1.19 -3.80 5.80
CA LYS A 147 -2.54 -3.67 5.21
C LYS A 147 -3.47 -2.72 5.95
N GLY A 148 -3.39 -2.72 7.27
CA GLY A 148 -4.13 -1.77 8.10
C GLY A 148 -3.70 -0.31 7.86
N ALA A 149 -2.39 -0.07 7.75
CA ALA A 149 -1.83 1.25 7.47
C ALA A 149 -2.14 1.72 6.05
N GLU A 150 -2.08 0.81 5.06
CA GLU A 150 -2.43 1.05 3.66
C GLU A 150 -3.89 1.52 3.54
N SER A 151 -4.81 0.76 4.09
CA SER A 151 -6.24 1.09 4.05
C SER A 151 -6.59 2.34 4.85
N PHE A 152 -5.94 2.56 6.00
CA PHE A 152 -6.09 3.78 6.78
C PHE A 152 -5.66 5.02 6.00
N SER A 153 -4.47 5.00 5.40
CA SER A 153 -3.96 6.09 4.59
C SER A 153 -4.88 6.39 3.40
N LEU A 154 -5.38 5.34 2.72
CA LEU A 154 -6.33 5.49 1.63
C LEU A 154 -7.62 6.16 2.10
N GLY A 155 -8.18 5.76 3.25
CA GLY A 155 -9.36 6.35 3.86
C GLY A 155 -9.16 7.83 4.22
N VAL A 156 -8.00 8.20 4.77
CA VAL A 156 -7.62 9.60 5.04
C VAL A 156 -7.57 10.41 3.76
N ASN A 157 -6.93 9.89 2.70
CA ASN A 157 -6.82 10.59 1.42
C ASN A 157 -8.18 10.77 0.72
N MET A 158 -9.07 9.78 0.80
CA MET A 158 -10.44 9.91 0.31
C MET A 158 -11.19 11.01 1.06
N ARG A 159 -11.03 11.09 2.39
CA ARG A 159 -11.64 12.14 3.21
C ARG A 159 -11.13 13.53 2.85
N LYS A 160 -9.82 13.69 2.65
CA LYS A 160 -9.22 14.94 2.17
C LYS A 160 -9.74 15.36 0.79
N SER A 161 -10.08 14.40 -0.05
CA SER A 161 -10.63 14.62 -1.39
C SER A 161 -12.08 15.11 -1.39
N ARG A 162 -12.72 15.28 -0.24
CA ARG A 162 -14.10 15.75 -0.07
C ARG A 162 -15.13 14.94 -0.88
N LEU A 163 -14.84 13.66 -1.14
CA LEU A 163 -15.78 12.76 -1.78
C LEU A 163 -17.00 12.54 -0.88
N ALA A 164 -18.16 12.29 -1.49
CA ALA A 164 -19.36 11.93 -0.73
C ALA A 164 -19.10 10.64 0.06
N GLN A 165 -19.56 10.58 1.31
CA GLN A 165 -19.31 9.45 2.22
C GLN A 165 -19.71 8.09 1.60
N ILE A 166 -20.82 8.05 0.87
CA ILE A 166 -21.28 6.84 0.20
C ILE A 166 -20.29 6.38 -0.89
N VAL A 167 -19.64 7.32 -1.60
CA VAL A 167 -18.63 7.02 -2.62
C VAL A 167 -17.39 6.46 -1.95
N MET A 168 -16.89 7.12 -0.89
CA MET A 168 -15.74 6.66 -0.11
C MET A 168 -15.96 5.23 0.42
N THR A 169 -17.12 4.96 1.01
CA THR A 169 -17.47 3.64 1.53
C THR A 169 -17.49 2.58 0.42
N ARG A 170 -18.10 2.86 -0.74
CA ARG A 170 -18.12 1.92 -1.89
C ARG A 170 -16.73 1.64 -2.43
N LEU A 171 -15.91 2.66 -2.57
CA LEU A 171 -14.53 2.51 -3.03
C LEU A 171 -13.69 1.70 -2.04
N MET A 172 -13.88 1.92 -0.74
CA MET A 172 -13.19 1.14 0.30
C MET A 172 -13.65 -0.33 0.31
N LEU A 173 -14.95 -0.60 0.12
CA LEU A 173 -15.46 -1.96 -0.04
C LEU A 173 -14.84 -2.66 -1.26
N LEU A 174 -14.76 -1.98 -2.41
CA LEU A 174 -14.09 -2.52 -3.60
C LEU A 174 -12.62 -2.80 -3.33
N PHE A 175 -11.91 -1.85 -2.74
CA PHE A 175 -10.49 -2.00 -2.39
C PHE A 175 -10.24 -3.18 -1.45
N SER A 176 -11.07 -3.35 -0.43
CA SER A 176 -10.92 -4.43 0.56
C SER A 176 -11.08 -5.83 -0.04
N LEU A 177 -11.79 -5.96 -1.17
CA LEU A 177 -11.96 -7.22 -1.88
C LEU A 177 -10.75 -7.58 -2.76
N MET A 178 -9.83 -6.65 -3.03
CA MET A 178 -8.74 -6.88 -3.99
C MET A 178 -7.77 -7.97 -3.53
N THR A 179 -7.34 -7.98 -2.27
CA THR A 179 -6.47 -9.05 -1.74
C THR A 179 -7.17 -10.42 -1.69
N PRO A 180 -8.41 -10.57 -1.17
CA PRO A 180 -9.17 -11.81 -1.30
C PRO A 180 -9.32 -12.32 -2.74
N ILE A 181 -9.62 -11.43 -3.68
CA ILE A 181 -9.68 -11.77 -5.11
C ILE A 181 -8.31 -12.24 -5.60
N GLY A 182 -7.24 -11.55 -5.20
CA GLY A 182 -5.86 -11.94 -5.51
C GLY A 182 -5.53 -13.34 -5.00
N ILE A 183 -5.88 -13.69 -3.76
CA ILE A 183 -5.67 -15.04 -3.18
C ILE A 183 -6.37 -16.10 -4.04
N LEU A 184 -7.64 -15.88 -4.39
CA LEU A 184 -8.39 -16.81 -5.24
C LEU A 184 -7.79 -16.92 -6.64
N LEU A 185 -7.38 -15.82 -7.25
CA LEU A 185 -6.72 -15.82 -8.56
C LEU A 185 -5.37 -16.56 -8.50
N GLY A 186 -4.57 -16.32 -7.45
CA GLY A 186 -3.30 -17.01 -7.25
C GLY A 186 -3.47 -18.53 -7.12
N SER A 187 -4.44 -18.97 -6.33
CA SER A 187 -4.76 -20.39 -6.15
C SER A 187 -5.19 -21.06 -7.46
N VAL A 188 -5.93 -20.35 -8.33
CA VAL A 188 -6.35 -20.86 -9.65
C VAL A 188 -5.21 -20.81 -10.66
N LEU A 189 -4.43 -19.70 -10.69
CA LEU A 189 -3.35 -19.48 -11.63
C LEU A 189 -2.07 -20.24 -11.29
N MET A 190 -2.00 -20.88 -10.11
CA MET A 190 -0.84 -21.64 -9.64
C MET A 190 -0.28 -22.63 -10.70
N HIS A 191 -1.15 -23.15 -11.59
CA HIS A 191 -0.75 -24.06 -12.65
C HIS A 191 -0.12 -23.35 -13.87
N PHE A 192 -0.36 -22.06 -14.05
CA PHE A 192 0.05 -21.29 -15.24
C PHE A 192 1.25 -20.37 -15.02
N VAL A 193 1.49 -19.94 -13.78
CA VAL A 193 2.47 -18.88 -13.44
C VAL A 193 3.71 -19.44 -12.75
N GLN A 194 3.87 -20.77 -12.69
CA GLN A 194 5.05 -21.40 -12.09
C GLN A 194 6.31 -21.24 -12.94
N GLY A 195 7.48 -21.22 -12.28
CA GLY A 195 8.78 -21.20 -12.91
C GLY A 195 9.32 -19.79 -13.20
N TYR A 196 10.34 -19.74 -14.08
CA TYR A 196 11.11 -18.54 -14.39
C TYR A 196 10.26 -17.30 -14.74
N LYS A 197 9.25 -17.49 -15.59
CA LYS A 197 8.37 -16.37 -16.01
C LYS A 197 7.56 -15.79 -14.87
N GLY A 198 7.02 -16.63 -14.00
CA GLY A 198 6.27 -16.18 -12.82
C GLY A 198 7.12 -15.36 -11.86
N GLN A 199 8.32 -15.85 -11.57
CA GLN A 199 9.28 -15.14 -10.72
C GLN A 199 9.75 -13.80 -11.34
N CYS A 200 9.95 -13.73 -12.66
CA CYS A 200 10.23 -12.47 -13.33
C CYS A 200 9.09 -11.46 -13.19
N ILE A 201 7.86 -11.91 -13.40
CA ILE A 201 6.67 -11.06 -13.25
C ILE A 201 6.58 -10.55 -11.81
N GLN A 202 6.72 -11.42 -10.83
CA GLN A 202 6.70 -11.05 -9.41
C GLN A 202 7.78 -10.02 -9.10
N ALA A 203 9.04 -10.25 -9.48
CA ALA A 203 10.14 -9.33 -9.23
C ALA A 203 9.89 -7.92 -9.81
N VAL A 204 9.30 -7.84 -11.02
CA VAL A 204 8.94 -6.55 -11.63
C VAL A 204 7.83 -5.87 -10.84
N PHE A 205 6.79 -6.60 -10.43
CA PHE A 205 5.68 -6.04 -9.69
C PHE A 205 6.09 -5.58 -8.29
N ASP A 206 6.93 -6.32 -7.59
CA ASP A 206 7.47 -5.92 -6.29
C ASP A 206 8.29 -4.63 -6.42
N ALA A 207 9.09 -4.48 -7.47
CA ALA A 207 9.84 -3.25 -7.74
C ALA A 207 8.93 -2.05 -8.04
N VAL A 208 7.86 -2.25 -8.83
CA VAL A 208 6.86 -1.21 -9.12
C VAL A 208 6.08 -0.83 -7.86
N ALA A 209 5.66 -1.81 -7.08
CA ALA A 209 4.96 -1.58 -5.81
C ALA A 209 5.85 -0.85 -4.80
N ALA A 210 7.14 -1.23 -4.71
CA ALA A 210 8.13 -0.54 -3.89
C ALA A 210 8.21 0.95 -4.25
N GLY A 211 8.33 1.27 -5.54
CA GLY A 211 8.34 2.66 -6.01
C GLY A 211 7.06 3.42 -5.67
N THR A 212 5.91 2.76 -5.78
CA THR A 212 4.61 3.34 -5.40
C THR A 212 4.57 3.66 -3.90
N PHE A 213 5.01 2.74 -3.06
CA PHE A 213 5.02 2.93 -1.60
C PHE A 213 6.00 4.02 -1.17
N ILE A 214 7.20 4.04 -1.75
CA ILE A 214 8.20 5.08 -1.48
C ILE A 214 7.66 6.46 -1.93
N TYR A 215 7.00 6.53 -3.08
CA TYR A 215 6.37 7.76 -3.56
C TYR A 215 5.28 8.25 -2.61
N ILE A 216 4.39 7.37 -2.16
CA ILE A 216 3.33 7.72 -1.19
C ILE A 216 3.95 8.18 0.13
N ALA A 217 4.97 7.49 0.64
CA ALA A 217 5.67 7.86 1.87
C ALA A 217 6.33 9.25 1.76
N ALA A 218 7.01 9.53 0.65
CA ALA A 218 7.63 10.83 0.40
C ALA A 218 6.58 11.95 0.29
N PHE A 219 5.46 11.67 -0.40
CA PHE A 219 4.35 12.61 -0.52
C PHE A 219 3.73 12.93 0.84
N HIS A 220 3.52 11.93 1.71
CA HIS A 220 2.99 12.13 3.06
C HIS A 220 3.96 12.91 3.96
N ALA A 221 5.27 12.73 3.78
CA ALA A 221 6.27 13.52 4.50
C ALA A 221 6.33 14.99 4.05
N ALA A 222 6.06 15.23 2.76
CA ALA A 222 6.16 16.58 2.15
C ALA A 222 4.90 17.42 2.33
N THR A 223 3.70 16.82 2.42
CA THR A 223 2.43 17.55 2.54
C THR A 223 2.16 17.99 3.99
N HIS A 224 2.89 19.02 4.42
CA HIS A 224 2.66 19.67 5.72
C HIS A 224 1.32 20.43 5.80
N ASP A 225 0.64 20.66 4.68
CA ASP A 225 -0.42 21.68 4.53
C ASP A 225 -1.86 21.17 4.65
N CYS A 226 -2.09 19.91 5.06
CA CYS A 226 -3.43 19.32 4.96
C CYS A 226 -4.24 19.26 6.25
N CYS A 227 -3.82 19.91 7.33
CA CYS A 227 -4.65 20.08 8.51
C CYS A 227 -4.91 21.57 8.73
N ASP A 228 -6.18 21.92 8.99
CA ASP A 228 -6.58 23.25 9.45
C ASP A 228 -5.49 23.83 10.36
N GLU A 229 -5.06 25.06 10.12
CA GLU A 229 -4.03 25.80 10.91
C GLU A 229 -4.34 25.85 12.43
N THR A 230 -5.54 25.42 12.81
CA THR A 230 -6.05 25.41 14.18
C THR A 230 -5.57 24.23 15.03
N ILE A 231 -4.94 23.17 14.44
CA ILE A 231 -4.54 21.96 15.17
C ILE A 231 -3.09 21.64 14.95
N SER A 232 -2.24 22.21 15.81
CA SER A 232 -0.82 21.86 15.83
C SER A 232 -0.60 20.56 16.60
N VAL A 233 -0.38 19.46 15.88
CA VAL A 233 0.33 18.30 16.45
C VAL A 233 1.80 18.62 16.39
N SER A 234 2.50 18.52 17.53
CA SER A 234 3.95 18.77 17.57
C SER A 234 4.67 17.90 16.53
N ILE A 235 5.62 18.50 15.82
CA ILE A 235 6.45 17.83 14.83
C ILE A 235 7.15 16.58 15.39
N PHE A 236 7.53 16.60 16.66
CA PHE A 236 8.14 15.46 17.35
C PHE A 236 7.21 14.24 17.41
N TYR A 237 5.91 14.42 17.71
CA TYR A 237 4.96 13.32 17.69
C TYR A 237 4.80 12.73 16.30
N ARG A 238 4.75 13.55 15.24
CA ARG A 238 4.67 13.08 13.86
C ARG A 238 5.89 12.23 13.49
N TRP A 239 7.09 12.70 13.76
CA TRP A 239 8.32 11.94 13.52
C TRP A 239 8.40 10.66 14.37
N PHE A 240 7.92 10.71 15.62
CA PHE A 240 7.84 9.53 16.47
C PHE A 240 6.93 8.45 15.88
N TYR A 241 5.71 8.79 15.46
CA TYR A 241 4.81 7.82 14.83
C TYR A 241 5.34 7.32 13.48
N PHE A 242 5.95 8.18 12.68
CA PHE A 242 6.61 7.78 11.44
C PHE A 242 7.72 6.75 11.71
N LEU A 243 8.58 7.00 12.69
CA LEU A 243 9.63 6.07 13.11
C LEU A 243 9.04 4.74 13.61
N CYS A 244 7.94 4.76 14.38
CA CYS A 244 7.26 3.55 14.83
C CYS A 244 6.78 2.70 13.65
N GLY A 245 6.20 3.30 12.61
CA GLY A 245 5.78 2.60 11.41
C GLY A 245 6.95 1.99 10.64
N LEU A 246 8.04 2.75 10.48
CA LEU A 246 9.26 2.27 9.83
C LEU A 246 9.88 1.09 10.59
N LEU A 247 9.99 1.19 11.92
CA LEU A 247 10.53 0.14 12.77
C LEU A 247 9.66 -1.12 12.76
N LEU A 248 8.33 -0.98 12.70
CA LEU A 248 7.43 -2.11 12.56
C LEU A 248 7.79 -2.95 11.33
N MET A 249 7.94 -2.30 10.16
CA MET A 249 8.30 -3.00 8.92
C MET A 249 9.73 -3.56 8.94
N ALA A 250 10.67 -2.84 9.56
CA ALA A 250 12.04 -3.35 9.74
C ALA A 250 12.08 -4.60 10.61
N ILE A 251 11.22 -4.68 11.65
CA ILE A 251 11.11 -5.87 12.50
C ILE A 251 10.46 -7.02 11.73
N VAL A 252 9.37 -6.77 11.01
CA VAL A 252 8.68 -7.81 10.20
C VAL A 252 9.64 -8.41 9.16
N ALA A 253 10.45 -7.59 8.51
CA ALA A 253 11.41 -8.02 7.50
C ALA A 253 12.56 -8.91 8.05
N ILE A 254 12.68 -9.10 9.37
CA ILE A 254 13.63 -10.06 9.95
C ILE A 254 13.17 -11.50 9.69
N TRP A 255 11.86 -11.74 9.58
CA TRP A 255 11.26 -13.07 9.40
C TRP A 255 10.67 -13.31 8.01
N CYS A 256 10.50 -12.26 7.22
CA CYS A 256 10.07 -12.30 5.81
C CYS A 256 11.27 -12.04 4.92
#